data_ed61a9691f6baf491338d4c31a09c773
#
_entry.id   ed61a9691f6baf491338d4c31a09c773
#
_cell.length_a   1.000
_cell.length_b   1.000
_cell.length_c   1.000
_cell.angle_alpha   90.00
_cell.angle_beta   90.00
_cell.angle_gamma   90.00
#
_symmetry.space_group_name_H-M   'P 1'
#
loop_
_entity.id
_entity.type
_entity.pdbx_description
1 polymer ?
#
loop_
_entity_poly.entity_id
_entity_poly.type
_entity_poly.pdbx_seq_one_letter_code
_entity_poly.pdbx_strand_id
1 'polypeptide(L)'
;LFEMGYVPNSGGDIGWCLGLSVVSSSKGAGTTYTNLTPSYACSFNTQDQRLKATCANYRWLYDNKQGAVDGVNIQPAKWCRMDLSVNNVESKGTGINFPILRYADVLLLLAEADNEINNGPTAEAKEMLKRVRNRAFANATNKNEMVNEYVDNLNDHDSFKKAIINERAWEFGGECIRKFDLVRWNYYSDAIVNTLEWVRDVTMNYNQLRLEGGEFVYDKTKEIVDMGIAPRLYYNYVNGEIQFENNYFTYRDNSASPYKEATTLADDDIKTAGASFDGLKYIKFLDTYISVSDTDPTTNTKYGTDADGNTIKKGVMNEAFLYSWFGLTDGVVTTGAEDMEPLRKKVTPYILPIPKDNIASSNGVLSNEGYAIRNK
;
A
#
# COMPACT_ATOMS: atom_id res chain seq x y z
N LEU A 1 -9.62 20.34 -14.79
CA LEU A 1 -8.36 19.61 -14.79
C LEU A 1 -7.24 20.56 -15.18
N PHE A 2 -6.22 20.64 -14.37
CA PHE A 2 -4.96 21.31 -14.66
C PHE A 2 -3.85 20.27 -14.67
N GLU A 3 -3.23 20.04 -15.82
CA GLU A 3 -2.28 18.96 -16.02
C GLU A 3 -1.10 19.40 -16.88
N MET A 4 0.00 18.71 -16.71
CA MET A 4 1.17 18.80 -17.60
C MET A 4 1.01 17.76 -18.69
N GLY A 5 0.86 18.22 -19.93
CA GLY A 5 0.66 17.36 -21.10
C GLY A 5 1.97 16.80 -21.64
N TYR A 6 1.95 15.55 -22.04
CA TYR A 6 3.05 14.87 -22.69
C TYR A 6 2.58 14.11 -23.93
N VAL A 7 3.50 13.79 -24.81
CA VAL A 7 3.25 12.92 -25.95
C VAL A 7 4.13 11.65 -25.86
N PRO A 8 3.69 10.52 -26.39
CA PRO A 8 4.47 9.29 -26.38
C PRO A 8 5.88 9.51 -26.95
N ASN A 9 6.87 8.86 -26.35
CA ASN A 9 8.30 8.98 -26.64
C ASN A 9 8.93 10.36 -26.36
N SER A 10 8.22 11.26 -25.67
CA SER A 10 8.70 12.62 -25.38
C SER A 10 8.46 13.07 -23.93
N GLY A 11 8.28 12.14 -23.00
CA GLY A 11 8.05 12.43 -21.58
C GLY A 11 6.88 11.65 -21.00
N GLY A 12 6.39 12.08 -19.84
CA GLY A 12 5.34 11.37 -19.13
C GLY A 12 5.86 10.16 -18.36
N ASP A 13 6.98 10.30 -17.67
CA ASP A 13 7.67 9.23 -16.93
C ASP A 13 6.84 8.60 -15.81
N ILE A 14 5.74 9.24 -15.38
CA ILE A 14 4.90 8.74 -14.32
C ILE A 14 4.38 7.32 -14.61
N GLY A 15 4.02 7.04 -15.84
CA GLY A 15 3.58 5.71 -16.27
C GLY A 15 4.70 4.67 -16.33
N TRP A 16 5.96 5.10 -16.24
CA TRP A 16 7.10 4.22 -16.17
C TRP A 16 7.55 3.94 -14.73
N CYS A 17 7.63 4.95 -13.90
CA CYS A 17 8.26 4.84 -12.58
C CYS A 17 7.26 4.72 -11.40
N LEU A 18 6.03 5.16 -11.58
CA LEU A 18 4.98 5.13 -10.55
C LEU A 18 3.74 4.35 -11.00
N GLY A 19 3.77 3.80 -12.21
CA GLY A 19 2.68 3.03 -12.77
C GLY A 19 2.80 1.54 -12.49
N LEU A 20 1.80 0.81 -12.96
CA LEU A 20 1.78 -0.65 -12.91
C LEU A 20 2.95 -1.22 -13.71
N SER A 21 3.72 -2.11 -13.10
CA SER A 21 4.89 -2.69 -13.74
C SER A 21 4.52 -3.54 -14.96
N VAL A 22 5.34 -3.42 -16.01
CA VAL A 22 5.24 -4.21 -17.24
C VAL A 22 6.64 -4.73 -17.57
N VAL A 23 6.82 -6.05 -17.62
CA VAL A 23 8.12 -6.65 -17.92
C VAL A 23 8.46 -6.45 -19.39
N SER A 24 7.52 -6.79 -20.29
CA SER A 24 7.68 -6.59 -21.73
C SER A 24 6.31 -6.56 -22.40
N SER A 25 6.09 -5.60 -23.28
CA SER A 25 4.85 -5.52 -24.05
C SER A 25 5.03 -4.74 -25.35
N SER A 26 4.03 -4.78 -26.23
CA SER A 26 3.93 -3.90 -27.39
C SER A 26 3.86 -2.41 -27.01
N LYS A 27 3.48 -2.12 -25.77
CA LYS A 27 3.42 -0.78 -25.15
C LYS A 27 4.73 -0.37 -24.46
N GLY A 28 5.78 -1.18 -24.58
CA GLY A 28 7.05 -1.00 -23.89
C GLY A 28 7.10 -1.64 -22.51
N ALA A 29 8.21 -1.43 -21.80
CA ALA A 29 8.42 -1.92 -20.43
C ALA A 29 8.33 -0.78 -19.41
N GLY A 30 8.07 -1.12 -18.15
CA GLY A 30 8.04 -0.17 -17.05
C GLY A 30 8.18 -0.86 -15.71
N THR A 31 8.58 -0.13 -14.70
CA THR A 31 8.69 -0.64 -13.35
C THR A 31 8.09 0.36 -12.36
N THR A 32 7.52 -0.12 -11.27
CA THR A 32 7.14 0.79 -10.19
C THR A 32 8.29 0.92 -9.19
N TYR A 33 8.54 2.15 -8.75
CA TYR A 33 9.48 2.44 -7.65
C TYR A 33 8.80 2.59 -6.31
N THR A 34 7.47 2.59 -6.29
CA THR A 34 6.67 2.71 -5.08
C THR A 34 5.60 1.65 -5.05
N ASN A 35 5.54 0.91 -3.95
CA ASN A 35 4.45 -0.01 -3.69
C ASN A 35 3.46 0.62 -2.71
N LEU A 36 2.24 0.14 -2.72
CA LEU A 36 1.20 0.53 -1.76
C LEU A 36 1.24 -0.40 -0.56
N THR A 37 0.89 0.12 0.61
CA THR A 37 0.86 -0.70 1.83
C THR A 37 -0.41 -1.54 1.92
N PRO A 38 -0.37 -2.73 2.55
CA PRO A 38 -1.58 -3.52 2.80
C PRO A 38 -2.61 -2.76 3.63
N SER A 39 -2.17 -1.98 4.61
CA SER A 39 -3.05 -1.12 5.41
C SER A 39 -3.84 -0.14 4.55
N TYR A 40 -3.19 0.43 3.52
CA TYR A 40 -3.86 1.32 2.57
C TYR A 40 -4.89 0.56 1.73
N ALA A 41 -4.52 -0.58 1.16
CA ALA A 41 -5.43 -1.40 0.37
C ALA A 41 -6.64 -1.87 1.21
N CYS A 42 -6.40 -2.28 2.46
CA CYS A 42 -7.46 -2.68 3.40
C CYS A 42 -8.26 -1.51 3.98
N SER A 43 -7.87 -0.27 3.76
CA SER A 43 -8.65 0.88 4.21
C SER A 43 -9.88 1.17 3.33
N PHE A 44 -9.91 0.63 2.12
CA PHE A 44 -11.04 0.80 1.22
C PHE A 44 -12.22 -0.08 1.60
N ASN A 45 -13.43 0.43 1.38
CA ASN A 45 -14.61 -0.43 1.32
C ASN A 45 -14.58 -1.30 0.06
N THR A 46 -15.03 -2.54 0.15
CA THR A 46 -15.03 -3.50 -0.97
C THR A 46 -15.86 -3.06 -2.17
N GLN A 47 -16.85 -2.20 -1.96
CA GLN A 47 -17.71 -1.65 -3.02
C GLN A 47 -17.17 -0.30 -3.59
N ASP A 48 -16.08 0.22 -3.05
CA ASP A 48 -15.42 1.41 -3.58
C ASP A 48 -14.67 1.03 -4.87
N GLN A 49 -15.12 1.56 -6.00
CA GLN A 49 -14.53 1.25 -7.29
C GLN A 49 -13.07 1.69 -7.42
N ARG A 50 -12.64 2.65 -6.59
CA ARG A 50 -11.27 3.15 -6.58
C ARG A 50 -10.27 2.11 -6.08
N LEU A 51 -10.71 1.14 -5.27
CA LEU A 51 -9.84 0.05 -4.80
C LEU A 51 -9.16 -0.64 -5.98
N LYS A 52 -9.94 -1.13 -6.94
CA LYS A 52 -9.42 -1.82 -8.13
C LYS A 52 -8.62 -0.90 -9.07
N ALA A 53 -9.01 0.38 -9.13
CA ALA A 53 -8.32 1.36 -9.95
C ALA A 53 -6.99 1.82 -9.36
N THR A 54 -6.76 1.60 -8.05
CA THR A 54 -5.58 2.10 -7.35
C THR A 54 -4.64 1.00 -6.92
N CYS A 55 -5.16 -0.14 -6.44
CA CYS A 55 -4.37 -1.22 -5.83
C CYS A 55 -4.40 -2.46 -6.72
N ALA A 56 -3.24 -2.87 -7.24
CA ALA A 56 -3.10 -4.10 -8.01
C ALA A 56 -2.18 -5.10 -7.32
N ASN A 57 -2.67 -6.32 -7.09
CA ASN A 57 -1.86 -7.47 -6.69
C ASN A 57 -1.38 -8.26 -7.91
N TYR A 58 -1.13 -7.57 -9.01
CA TYR A 58 -0.57 -8.13 -10.22
C TYR A 58 0.30 -7.10 -10.95
N ARG A 59 1.12 -7.60 -11.87
CA ARG A 59 1.88 -6.84 -12.86
C ARG A 59 1.67 -7.46 -14.22
N TRP A 60 1.94 -6.74 -15.27
CA TRP A 60 1.96 -7.29 -16.62
C TRP A 60 3.32 -7.93 -16.93
N LEU A 61 3.29 -9.18 -17.37
CA LEU A 61 4.47 -9.90 -17.82
C LEU A 61 4.67 -9.68 -19.33
N TYR A 62 3.58 -9.79 -20.08
CA TYR A 62 3.50 -9.56 -21.53
C TYR A 62 2.14 -8.92 -21.85
N ASP A 63 1.90 -8.58 -23.12
CA ASP A 63 0.67 -7.92 -23.61
C ASP A 63 -0.65 -8.56 -23.15
N ASN A 64 -0.65 -9.85 -22.95
CA ASN A 64 -1.84 -10.62 -22.62
C ASN A 64 -1.66 -11.52 -21.39
N LYS A 65 -0.68 -11.21 -20.55
CA LYS A 65 -0.38 -12.02 -19.38
C LYS A 65 -0.04 -11.21 -18.16
N GLN A 66 -0.75 -11.49 -17.10
CA GLN A 66 -0.51 -10.94 -15.77
C GLN A 66 0.25 -11.95 -14.91
N GLY A 67 1.05 -11.43 -13.98
CA GLY A 67 1.68 -12.19 -12.91
C GLY A 67 1.28 -11.62 -11.56
N ALA A 68 0.87 -12.48 -10.63
CA ALA A 68 0.48 -12.05 -9.29
C ALA A 68 1.69 -11.52 -8.52
N VAL A 69 1.44 -10.54 -7.65
CA VAL A 69 2.42 -10.00 -6.70
C VAL A 69 1.86 -10.08 -5.29
N ASP A 70 2.74 -10.31 -4.33
CA ASP A 70 2.38 -10.46 -2.92
C ASP A 70 1.98 -9.14 -2.23
N GLY A 71 1.63 -9.22 -0.94
CA GLY A 71 1.16 -8.08 -0.18
C GLY A 71 2.18 -6.97 0.03
N VAL A 72 3.48 -7.26 -0.08
CA VAL A 72 4.53 -6.23 0.01
C VAL A 72 4.78 -5.52 -1.32
N ASN A 73 4.24 -6.05 -2.40
CA ASN A 73 4.43 -5.57 -3.76
C ASN A 73 3.13 -5.08 -4.40
N ILE A 74 2.13 -4.67 -3.61
CA ILE A 74 0.89 -4.07 -4.14
C ILE A 74 1.25 -2.87 -5.00
N GLN A 75 0.87 -2.90 -6.26
CA GLN A 75 1.28 -1.89 -7.22
C GLN A 75 0.23 -0.80 -7.40
N PRO A 76 0.66 0.46 -7.61
CA PRO A 76 -0.26 1.53 -7.99
C PRO A 76 -0.77 1.29 -9.41
N ALA A 77 -2.08 1.18 -9.60
CA ALA A 77 -2.69 0.81 -10.88
C ALA A 77 -3.18 1.99 -11.72
N LYS A 78 -3.25 3.21 -11.16
CA LYS A 78 -3.79 4.39 -11.86
C LYS A 78 -3.05 4.76 -13.15
N TRP A 79 -1.75 4.47 -13.21
CA TRP A 79 -0.90 4.81 -14.34
C TRP A 79 -0.50 3.55 -15.09
N CYS A 80 -1.46 2.93 -15.74
CA CYS A 80 -1.21 1.70 -16.49
C CYS A 80 -0.84 2.01 -17.92
N ARG A 81 0.41 1.70 -18.30
CA ARG A 81 0.84 1.89 -19.68
C ARG A 81 0.16 0.94 -20.67
N MET A 82 -0.44 -0.15 -20.18
CA MET A 82 -1.21 -1.05 -21.04
C MET A 82 -2.48 -0.39 -21.59
N ASP A 83 -2.96 0.70 -20.96
CA ASP A 83 -4.11 1.49 -21.41
C ASP A 83 -3.75 2.50 -22.49
N LEU A 84 -2.48 2.64 -22.86
CA LEU A 84 -2.07 3.54 -23.95
C LEU A 84 -2.66 3.07 -25.29
N SER A 85 -3.09 4.05 -26.08
CA SER A 85 -3.64 3.79 -27.43
C SER A 85 -2.58 3.44 -28.48
N VAL A 86 -1.30 3.70 -28.19
CA VAL A 86 -0.17 3.53 -29.11
C VAL A 86 0.74 2.40 -28.69
N ASN A 87 1.37 1.74 -29.66
CA ASN A 87 2.41 0.72 -29.46
C ASN A 87 3.82 1.31 -29.67
N ASN A 88 4.82 0.51 -29.39
CA ASN A 88 6.25 0.87 -29.56
C ASN A 88 6.67 2.12 -28.77
N VAL A 89 6.13 2.25 -27.55
CA VAL A 89 6.47 3.35 -26.65
C VAL A 89 7.79 3.04 -25.96
N GLU A 90 8.71 3.98 -25.96
CA GLU A 90 9.95 3.89 -25.20
C GLU A 90 9.66 3.73 -23.70
N SER A 91 10.59 3.10 -22.97
CA SER A 91 10.37 2.74 -21.58
C SER A 91 9.97 3.94 -20.70
N LYS A 92 10.57 5.11 -20.91
CA LYS A 92 10.30 6.30 -20.10
C LYS A 92 9.24 7.23 -20.67
N GLY A 93 9.20 7.39 -21.98
CA GLY A 93 8.34 8.34 -22.67
C GLY A 93 6.90 7.84 -22.84
N THR A 94 6.16 7.57 -21.76
CA THR A 94 4.80 7.01 -21.85
C THR A 94 3.77 7.93 -22.46
N GLY A 95 4.01 9.25 -22.45
CA GLY A 95 3.02 10.25 -22.88
C GLY A 95 1.84 10.41 -21.91
N ILE A 96 1.87 9.79 -20.74
CA ILE A 96 0.82 9.95 -19.73
C ILE A 96 0.94 11.33 -19.12
N ASN A 97 -0.13 12.12 -19.20
CA ASN A 97 -0.20 13.45 -18.59
C ASN A 97 -0.13 13.37 -17.08
N PHE A 98 0.55 14.32 -16.46
CA PHE A 98 0.62 14.44 -15.01
C PHE A 98 -0.44 15.42 -14.50
N PRO A 99 -1.45 14.99 -13.72
CA PRO A 99 -2.44 15.87 -13.15
C PRO A 99 -1.83 16.66 -11.99
N ILE A 100 -1.83 17.98 -12.10
CA ILE A 100 -1.37 18.87 -11.04
C ILE A 100 -2.53 19.19 -10.10
N LEU A 101 -3.72 19.44 -10.66
CA LEU A 101 -4.94 19.75 -9.90
C LEU A 101 -6.16 19.16 -10.61
N ARG A 102 -6.96 18.40 -9.87
CA ARG A 102 -8.21 17.82 -10.35
C ARG A 102 -9.40 18.42 -9.64
N TYR A 103 -10.56 18.37 -10.27
CA TYR A 103 -11.79 18.90 -9.67
C TYR A 103 -12.13 18.27 -8.31
N ALA A 104 -11.87 16.97 -8.12
CA ALA A 104 -12.03 16.32 -6.83
C ALA A 104 -11.16 16.96 -5.73
N ASP A 105 -9.96 17.44 -6.09
CA ASP A 105 -9.08 18.14 -5.16
C ASP A 105 -9.69 19.47 -4.73
N VAL A 106 -10.22 20.26 -5.69
CA VAL A 106 -10.93 21.51 -5.38
C VAL A 106 -12.13 21.29 -4.47
N LEU A 107 -12.94 20.24 -4.74
CA LEU A 107 -14.09 19.90 -3.89
C LEU A 107 -13.69 19.55 -2.46
N LEU A 108 -12.66 18.71 -2.28
CA LEU A 108 -12.22 18.28 -0.96
C LEU A 108 -11.47 19.39 -0.20
N LEU A 109 -10.72 20.26 -0.89
CA LEU A 109 -10.11 21.45 -0.29
C LEU A 109 -11.18 22.47 0.16
N LEU A 110 -12.24 22.67 -0.64
CA LEU A 110 -13.37 23.52 -0.24
C LEU A 110 -14.08 22.96 0.99
N ALA A 111 -14.37 21.66 0.99
CA ALA A 111 -15.01 21.00 2.14
C ALA A 111 -14.15 21.08 3.42
N GLU A 112 -12.84 20.96 3.29
CA GLU A 112 -11.89 21.12 4.40
C GLU A 112 -11.87 22.55 4.92
N ALA A 113 -11.72 23.53 4.03
CA ALA A 113 -11.68 24.95 4.40
C ALA A 113 -12.98 25.40 5.10
N ASP A 114 -14.13 24.97 4.59
CA ASP A 114 -15.43 25.24 5.18
C ASP A 114 -15.53 24.69 6.61
N ASN A 115 -15.10 23.42 6.82
CA ASN A 115 -15.09 22.80 8.13
C ASN A 115 -14.20 23.54 9.14
N GLU A 116 -13.02 24.00 8.69
CA GLU A 116 -12.10 24.75 9.56
C GLU A 116 -12.66 26.15 9.92
N ILE A 117 -13.26 26.84 8.97
CA ILE A 117 -13.81 28.20 9.18
C ILE A 117 -15.01 28.17 10.12
N ASN A 118 -15.90 27.17 9.97
CA ASN A 118 -17.15 27.10 10.70
C ASN A 118 -17.08 26.23 11.97
N ASN A 119 -15.90 25.67 12.29
CA ASN A 119 -15.70 24.71 13.37
C ASN A 119 -16.70 23.52 13.30
N GLY A 120 -16.91 23.04 12.10
CA GLY A 120 -17.82 21.94 11.75
C GLY A 120 -18.33 22.07 10.32
N PRO A 121 -18.78 20.98 9.70
CA PRO A 121 -19.16 21.00 8.30
C PRO A 121 -20.51 21.71 8.08
N THR A 122 -20.55 22.61 7.10
CA THR A 122 -21.82 23.14 6.59
C THR A 122 -22.49 22.14 5.64
N ALA A 123 -23.71 22.44 5.22
CA ALA A 123 -24.40 21.67 4.18
C ALA A 123 -23.61 21.65 2.85
N GLU A 124 -22.93 22.76 2.53
CA GLU A 124 -22.09 22.85 1.33
C GLU A 124 -20.86 21.94 1.44
N ALA A 125 -20.14 21.96 2.56
CA ALA A 125 -19.02 21.04 2.80
C ALA A 125 -19.41 19.58 2.66
N LYS A 126 -20.55 19.20 3.24
CA LYS A 126 -21.10 17.84 3.13
C LYS A 126 -21.43 17.47 1.68
N GLU A 127 -22.01 18.38 0.92
CA GLU A 127 -22.33 18.16 -0.49
C GLU A 127 -21.05 17.95 -1.32
N MET A 128 -19.98 18.72 -1.07
CA MET A 128 -18.70 18.51 -1.77
C MET A 128 -18.13 17.11 -1.52
N LEU A 129 -18.16 16.64 -0.30
CA LEU A 129 -17.73 15.29 0.04
C LEU A 129 -18.64 14.23 -0.62
N LYS A 130 -19.97 14.41 -0.57
CA LYS A 130 -20.92 13.50 -1.23
C LYS A 130 -20.66 13.37 -2.73
N ARG A 131 -20.33 14.44 -3.42
CA ARG A 131 -20.03 14.42 -4.86
C ARG A 131 -18.87 13.50 -5.20
N VAL A 132 -17.78 13.53 -4.43
CA VAL A 132 -16.63 12.64 -4.62
C VAL A 132 -17.04 11.20 -4.34
N ARG A 133 -17.71 10.95 -3.22
CA ARG A 133 -18.17 9.62 -2.83
C ARG A 133 -19.22 9.03 -3.78
N ASN A 134 -20.10 9.83 -4.32
CA ASN A 134 -21.10 9.39 -5.32
C ASN A 134 -20.46 8.72 -6.54
N ARG A 135 -19.30 9.21 -6.99
CA ARG A 135 -18.54 8.59 -8.07
C ARG A 135 -17.87 7.30 -7.58
N ALA A 136 -17.27 7.31 -6.42
CA ALA A 136 -16.57 6.17 -5.83
C ALA A 136 -17.50 4.95 -5.62
N PHE A 137 -18.74 5.21 -5.22
CA PHE A 137 -19.76 4.20 -4.94
C PHE A 137 -20.88 4.13 -6.00
N ALA A 138 -20.60 4.52 -7.25
CA ALA A 138 -21.63 4.60 -8.29
C ALA A 138 -22.37 3.28 -8.47
N ASN A 139 -21.68 2.13 -8.36
CA ASN A 139 -22.22 0.79 -8.54
C ASN A 139 -22.41 0.02 -7.22
N ALA A 140 -22.31 0.69 -6.06
CA ALA A 140 -22.49 0.02 -4.78
C ALA A 140 -23.96 -0.36 -4.55
N THR A 141 -24.20 -1.55 -4.01
CA THR A 141 -25.55 -2.05 -3.70
C THR A 141 -26.21 -1.25 -2.58
N ASN A 142 -25.43 -0.75 -1.63
CA ASN A 142 -25.84 0.10 -0.51
C ASN A 142 -25.36 1.55 -0.66
N LYS A 143 -25.41 2.09 -1.87
CA LYS A 143 -24.89 3.42 -2.20
C LYS A 143 -25.39 4.53 -1.26
N ASN A 144 -26.64 4.50 -0.85
CA ASN A 144 -27.20 5.52 0.04
C ASN A 144 -26.48 5.53 1.40
N GLU A 145 -26.25 4.35 1.96
CA GLU A 145 -25.50 4.16 3.21
C GLU A 145 -24.05 4.68 3.06
N MET A 146 -23.38 4.27 1.99
CA MET A 146 -21.98 4.63 1.73
C MET A 146 -21.76 6.11 1.42
N VAL A 147 -22.76 6.82 0.96
CA VAL A 147 -22.64 8.22 0.54
C VAL A 147 -23.43 9.14 1.45
N ASN A 148 -24.76 9.05 1.42
CA ASN A 148 -25.60 10.04 2.10
C ASN A 148 -25.59 9.86 3.62
N GLU A 149 -25.90 8.67 4.09
CA GLU A 149 -25.97 8.39 5.53
C GLU A 149 -24.59 8.54 6.20
N TYR A 150 -23.52 8.06 5.52
CA TYR A 150 -22.16 8.24 6.00
C TYR A 150 -21.83 9.73 6.20
N VAL A 151 -22.08 10.56 5.19
CA VAL A 151 -21.70 11.99 5.25
C VAL A 151 -22.65 12.78 6.17
N ASP A 152 -23.94 12.45 6.18
CA ASP A 152 -24.91 13.17 7.01
C ASP A 152 -24.67 12.98 8.50
N ASN A 153 -24.07 11.83 8.89
CA ASN A 153 -23.68 11.52 10.27
C ASN A 153 -22.40 12.25 10.73
N LEU A 154 -21.64 12.88 9.85
CA LEU A 154 -20.46 13.67 10.20
C LEU A 154 -20.91 15.09 10.63
N ASN A 155 -21.13 15.30 11.92
CA ASN A 155 -21.75 16.52 12.43
C ASN A 155 -20.81 17.41 13.25
N ASP A 156 -19.60 16.95 13.54
CA ASP A 156 -18.59 17.72 14.26
C ASP A 156 -17.33 17.92 13.41
N HIS A 157 -16.52 18.93 13.81
CA HIS A 157 -15.29 19.30 13.14
C HIS A 157 -14.33 18.13 12.94
N ASP A 158 -14.09 17.34 13.98
CA ASP A 158 -13.02 16.34 13.96
C ASP A 158 -13.41 15.09 13.16
N SER A 159 -14.67 14.64 13.30
CA SER A 159 -15.20 13.52 12.50
C SER A 159 -15.19 13.85 11.01
N PHE A 160 -15.60 15.06 10.64
CA PHE A 160 -15.60 15.50 9.26
C PHE A 160 -14.17 15.65 8.71
N LYS A 161 -13.27 16.26 9.48
CA LYS A 161 -11.85 16.36 9.13
C LYS A 161 -11.21 14.98 8.89
N LYS A 162 -11.46 14.02 9.77
CA LYS A 162 -10.99 12.66 9.60
C LYS A 162 -11.55 12.00 8.34
N ALA A 163 -12.81 12.26 8.02
CA ALA A 163 -13.42 11.79 6.77
C ALA A 163 -12.74 12.39 5.54
N ILE A 164 -12.43 13.69 5.53
CA ILE A 164 -11.67 14.35 4.46
C ILE A 164 -10.26 13.73 4.33
N ILE A 165 -9.55 13.53 5.44
CA ILE A 165 -8.22 12.91 5.45
C ILE A 165 -8.25 11.53 4.77
N ASN A 166 -9.25 10.72 5.09
CA ASN A 166 -9.43 9.39 4.50
C ASN A 166 -9.88 9.47 3.04
N GLU A 167 -10.86 10.33 2.72
CA GLU A 167 -11.36 10.49 1.36
C GLU A 167 -10.25 10.92 0.40
N ARG A 168 -9.40 11.85 0.83
CA ARG A 168 -8.23 12.27 0.05
C ARG A 168 -7.21 11.13 -0.13
N ALA A 169 -7.05 10.26 0.86
CA ALA A 169 -6.20 9.07 0.71
C ALA A 169 -6.72 8.15 -0.40
N TRP A 170 -8.02 7.84 -0.38
CA TRP A 170 -8.65 6.96 -1.38
C TRP A 170 -8.71 7.60 -2.76
N GLU A 171 -8.99 8.89 -2.82
CA GLU A 171 -9.14 9.61 -4.09
C GLU A 171 -7.81 9.84 -4.81
N PHE A 172 -6.75 10.14 -4.07
CA PHE A 172 -5.46 10.57 -4.64
C PHE A 172 -4.33 9.56 -4.44
N GLY A 173 -4.64 8.34 -4.01
CA GLY A 173 -3.63 7.28 -3.90
C GLY A 173 -2.91 7.06 -5.23
N GLY A 174 -1.58 7.01 -5.21
CA GLY A 174 -0.73 6.88 -6.40
C GLY A 174 -0.54 8.17 -7.21
N GLU A 175 -1.07 9.33 -6.76
CA GLU A 175 -0.95 10.62 -7.45
C GLU A 175 0.10 11.56 -6.83
N CYS A 176 0.95 11.05 -5.96
CA CYS A 176 2.11 11.73 -5.37
C CYS A 176 1.80 12.92 -4.43
N ILE A 177 0.55 13.16 -4.07
CA ILE A 177 0.19 14.31 -3.21
C ILE A 177 0.03 13.96 -1.72
N ARG A 178 -0.10 12.67 -1.38
CA ARG A 178 -0.40 12.22 -0.01
C ARG A 178 0.58 12.76 1.05
N LYS A 179 1.88 12.75 0.74
CA LYS A 179 2.90 13.27 1.67
C LYS A 179 2.66 14.73 2.01
N PHE A 180 2.33 15.55 1.03
CA PHE A 180 2.07 16.98 1.23
C PHE A 180 0.82 17.21 2.08
N ASP A 181 -0.24 16.42 1.87
CA ASP A 181 -1.43 16.44 2.71
C ASP A 181 -1.09 16.08 4.18
N LEU A 182 -0.37 14.99 4.41
CA LEU A 182 0.01 14.57 5.76
C LEU A 182 0.90 15.59 6.46
N VAL A 183 1.79 16.26 5.71
CA VAL A 183 2.66 17.33 6.24
C VAL A 183 1.84 18.55 6.64
N ARG A 184 0.96 19.05 5.78
CA ARG A 184 0.16 20.25 6.08
C ARG A 184 -0.83 20.05 7.23
N TRP A 185 -1.27 18.81 7.49
CA TRP A 185 -2.09 18.45 8.65
C TRP A 185 -1.29 18.12 9.91
N ASN A 186 0.04 18.18 9.86
CA ASN A 186 0.92 17.70 10.93
C ASN A 186 0.64 16.25 11.35
N TYR A 187 0.31 15.41 10.39
CA TYR A 187 -0.12 14.01 10.60
C TYR A 187 0.85 12.97 9.97
N TYR A 188 2.00 13.44 9.47
CA TYR A 188 2.92 12.58 8.72
C TYR A 188 3.52 11.45 9.58
N SER A 189 4.03 11.78 10.76
CA SER A 189 4.60 10.82 11.68
C SER A 189 3.57 9.80 12.16
N ASP A 190 2.39 10.28 12.54
CA ASP A 190 1.30 9.41 12.99
C ASP A 190 0.85 8.44 11.89
N ALA A 191 0.73 8.90 10.67
CA ALA A 191 0.32 8.05 9.56
C ALA A 191 1.32 6.91 9.30
N ILE A 192 2.62 7.18 9.40
CA ILE A 192 3.66 6.16 9.25
C ILE A 192 3.59 5.14 10.39
N VAL A 193 3.57 5.63 11.63
CA VAL A 193 3.56 4.76 12.80
C VAL A 193 2.28 3.93 12.87
N ASN A 194 1.13 4.53 12.63
CA ASN A 194 -0.15 3.81 12.60
C ASN A 194 -0.16 2.71 11.51
N THR A 195 0.50 2.94 10.37
CA THR A 195 0.64 1.92 9.33
C THR A 195 1.50 0.74 9.80
N LEU A 196 2.61 1.02 10.48
CA LEU A 196 3.49 0.00 11.05
C LEU A 196 2.79 -0.82 12.13
N GLU A 197 2.11 -0.12 13.05
CA GLU A 197 1.31 -0.76 14.11
C GLU A 197 0.23 -1.67 13.52
N TRP A 198 -0.49 -1.17 12.53
CA TRP A 198 -1.53 -1.95 11.87
C TRP A 198 -0.97 -3.23 11.22
N VAL A 199 0.12 -3.12 10.45
CA VAL A 199 0.74 -4.29 9.82
C VAL A 199 1.20 -5.28 10.88
N ARG A 200 1.87 -4.80 11.93
CA ARG A 200 2.33 -5.63 13.05
C ARG A 200 1.17 -6.38 13.70
N ASP A 201 0.14 -5.65 14.10
CA ASP A 201 -0.96 -6.20 14.90
C ASP A 201 -1.76 -7.22 14.10
N VAL A 202 -2.08 -6.91 12.84
CA VAL A 202 -2.81 -7.83 11.96
C VAL A 202 -1.97 -9.09 11.66
N THR A 203 -0.69 -8.92 11.38
CA THR A 203 0.20 -10.04 11.06
C THR A 203 0.44 -10.94 12.26
N MET A 204 0.64 -10.36 13.44
CA MET A 204 0.80 -11.12 14.70
C MET A 204 -0.43 -11.96 15.00
N ASN A 205 -1.60 -11.35 14.95
CA ASN A 205 -2.85 -12.06 15.24
C ASN A 205 -3.08 -13.22 14.25
N TYR A 206 -2.81 -12.98 12.98
CA TYR A 206 -2.99 -13.99 11.96
C TYR A 206 -2.01 -15.18 12.11
N ASN A 207 -0.73 -14.90 12.38
CA ASN A 207 0.29 -15.95 12.44
C ASN A 207 0.38 -16.65 13.81
N GLN A 208 -0.60 -16.48 14.68
CA GLN A 208 -0.59 -17.06 16.04
C GLN A 208 0.63 -16.60 16.85
N LEU A 209 1.20 -15.49 16.52
CA LEU A 209 2.30 -14.89 17.24
C LEU A 209 1.80 -14.15 18.46
N ARG A 210 2.56 -14.23 19.55
CA ARG A 210 2.31 -13.50 20.78
C ARG A 210 3.58 -12.79 21.18
N LEU A 211 3.42 -11.61 21.73
CA LEU A 211 4.52 -10.88 22.33
C LEU A 211 4.61 -11.27 23.81
N GLU A 212 5.65 -12.01 24.18
CA GLU A 212 5.89 -12.44 25.55
C GLU A 212 7.30 -11.99 25.99
N GLY A 213 7.39 -11.14 27.01
CA GLY A 213 8.67 -10.63 27.50
C GLY A 213 9.50 -9.86 26.47
N GLY A 214 8.86 -9.26 25.46
CA GLY A 214 9.53 -8.54 24.38
C GLY A 214 9.95 -9.43 23.20
N GLU A 215 9.60 -10.72 23.20
CA GLU A 215 9.89 -11.66 22.11
C GLU A 215 8.60 -12.18 21.45
N PHE A 216 8.64 -12.42 20.13
CA PHE A 216 7.55 -13.07 19.43
C PHE A 216 7.60 -14.57 19.64
N VAL A 217 6.55 -15.14 20.23
CA VAL A 217 6.39 -16.56 20.47
C VAL A 217 5.30 -17.10 19.54
N TYR A 218 5.63 -18.17 18.81
CA TYR A 218 4.66 -18.87 17.97
C TYR A 218 3.89 -19.91 18.78
N ASP A 219 2.56 -19.78 18.84
CA ASP A 219 1.68 -20.69 19.58
C ASP A 219 0.74 -21.43 18.63
N LYS A 220 1.04 -22.68 18.34
CA LYS A 220 0.24 -23.54 17.48
C LYS A 220 -1.13 -23.91 18.07
N THR A 221 -1.30 -23.76 19.38
CA THR A 221 -2.53 -24.21 20.08
C THR A 221 -3.62 -23.16 20.03
N LYS A 222 -3.28 -21.92 19.67
CA LYS A 222 -4.24 -20.84 19.56
C LYS A 222 -4.86 -20.79 18.17
N GLU A 223 -6.18 -20.70 18.16
CA GLU A 223 -6.92 -20.50 16.92
C GLU A 223 -6.51 -19.18 16.26
N ILE A 224 -6.47 -19.17 14.94
CA ILE A 224 -6.30 -17.96 14.14
C ILE A 224 -7.47 -17.05 14.46
N VAL A 225 -7.17 -15.88 15.01
CA VAL A 225 -8.21 -14.88 15.24
C VAL A 225 -8.59 -14.31 13.88
N ASP A 226 -9.86 -14.44 13.54
CA ASP A 226 -10.40 -13.80 12.34
C ASP A 226 -10.38 -12.28 12.53
N MET A 227 -9.38 -11.64 11.95
CA MET A 227 -9.25 -10.18 11.94
C MET A 227 -10.06 -9.55 10.80
N GLY A 228 -10.86 -10.36 10.09
CA GLY A 228 -11.58 -9.90 8.91
C GLY A 228 -10.69 -9.54 7.73
N ILE A 229 -9.40 -9.95 7.76
CA ILE A 229 -8.44 -9.64 6.69
C ILE A 229 -7.85 -10.94 6.16
N ALA A 230 -7.87 -11.10 4.85
CA ALA A 230 -7.34 -12.28 4.19
C ALA A 230 -5.80 -12.34 4.33
N PRO A 231 -5.26 -13.44 4.83
CA PRO A 231 -3.80 -13.65 4.88
C PRO A 231 -3.20 -13.92 3.51
N ARG A 232 -4.03 -14.49 2.63
CA ARG A 232 -3.67 -14.93 1.29
C ARG A 232 -4.75 -14.56 0.30
N LEU A 233 -4.34 -14.24 -0.91
CA LEU A 233 -5.24 -14.02 -2.03
C LEU A 233 -5.17 -15.21 -2.98
N TYR A 234 -6.29 -15.86 -3.18
CA TYR A 234 -6.44 -17.02 -4.05
C TYR A 234 -6.87 -16.56 -5.45
N TYR A 235 -6.28 -17.15 -6.46
CA TYR A 235 -6.55 -16.76 -7.83
C TYR A 235 -6.40 -17.90 -8.83
N ASN A 236 -7.00 -17.72 -9.98
CA ASN A 236 -6.75 -18.47 -11.19
C ASN A 236 -6.47 -17.55 -12.38
N TYR A 237 -6.14 -18.13 -13.52
CA TYR A 237 -5.96 -17.40 -14.77
C TYR A 237 -7.15 -17.62 -15.69
N VAL A 238 -7.70 -16.52 -16.22
CA VAL A 238 -8.70 -16.56 -17.27
C VAL A 238 -8.20 -15.69 -18.43
N ASN A 239 -7.94 -16.31 -19.56
CA ASN A 239 -7.40 -15.64 -20.76
C ASN A 239 -6.12 -14.82 -20.53
N GLY A 240 -5.24 -15.28 -19.62
CA GLY A 240 -3.98 -14.59 -19.30
C GLY A 240 -4.09 -13.53 -18.20
N GLU A 241 -5.29 -13.23 -17.74
CA GLU A 241 -5.53 -12.30 -16.63
C GLU A 241 -5.77 -13.02 -15.33
N ILE A 242 -5.33 -12.40 -14.23
CA ILE A 242 -5.53 -12.90 -12.88
C ILE A 242 -6.94 -12.56 -12.43
N GLN A 243 -7.66 -13.59 -12.00
CA GLN A 243 -8.95 -13.45 -11.33
C GLN A 243 -8.84 -13.94 -9.90
N PHE A 244 -8.93 -12.99 -8.97
CA PHE A 244 -8.94 -13.31 -7.54
C PHE A 244 -10.30 -13.88 -7.15
N GLU A 245 -10.26 -15.00 -6.40
CA GLU A 245 -11.46 -15.66 -5.88
C GLU A 245 -11.91 -15.12 -4.53
N ASN A 246 -10.99 -14.46 -3.82
CA ASN A 246 -11.29 -13.72 -2.60
C ASN A 246 -10.75 -12.29 -2.67
N ASN A 247 -11.17 -11.46 -1.74
CA ASN A 247 -10.69 -10.09 -1.58
C ASN A 247 -9.92 -9.97 -0.25
N TYR A 248 -9.45 -8.77 0.07
CA TYR A 248 -8.69 -8.50 1.29
C TYR A 248 -9.42 -8.81 2.60
N PHE A 249 -10.73 -8.99 2.57
CA PHE A 249 -11.56 -9.16 3.77
C PHE A 249 -12.22 -10.54 3.84
N THR A 250 -11.86 -11.45 2.96
CA THR A 250 -12.43 -12.79 2.94
C THR A 250 -11.39 -13.80 3.36
N TYR A 251 -11.44 -14.22 4.63
CA TYR A 251 -10.67 -15.36 5.09
C TYR A 251 -11.16 -16.64 4.42
N ARG A 252 -10.23 -17.51 4.06
CA ARG A 252 -10.51 -18.86 3.57
C ARG A 252 -9.60 -19.85 4.25
N ASP A 253 -10.19 -20.85 4.89
CA ASP A 253 -9.46 -21.98 5.43
C ASP A 253 -8.77 -22.73 4.29
N ASN A 254 -7.45 -22.90 4.41
CA ASN A 254 -6.62 -23.55 3.41
C ASN A 254 -6.42 -25.05 3.67
N SER A 255 -6.95 -25.59 4.76
CA SER A 255 -6.75 -27.00 5.16
C SER A 255 -7.32 -28.00 4.16
N ALA A 256 -8.34 -27.59 3.39
CA ALA A 256 -9.03 -28.42 2.40
C ALA A 256 -8.80 -27.96 0.95
N SER A 257 -7.91 -26.99 0.69
CA SER A 257 -7.79 -26.35 -0.61
C SER A 257 -6.72 -27.00 -1.49
N PRO A 258 -7.01 -27.21 -2.78
CA PRO A 258 -6.03 -27.66 -3.77
C PRO A 258 -5.03 -26.56 -4.19
N TYR A 259 -5.09 -25.38 -3.57
CA TYR A 259 -4.26 -24.23 -3.94
C TYR A 259 -2.79 -24.47 -3.60
N LYS A 260 -1.94 -24.15 -4.55
CA LYS A 260 -0.48 -24.14 -4.36
C LYS A 260 0.00 -22.71 -4.15
N GLU A 261 0.97 -22.55 -3.27
CA GLU A 261 1.67 -21.29 -3.14
C GLU A 261 2.33 -20.92 -4.47
N ALA A 262 2.10 -19.73 -4.96
CA ALA A 262 2.86 -19.18 -6.06
C ALA A 262 4.24 -18.77 -5.54
N THR A 263 5.09 -19.76 -5.32
CA THR A 263 6.52 -19.50 -5.13
C THR A 263 7.04 -18.96 -6.44
N THR A 264 7.54 -17.71 -6.42
CA THR A 264 8.16 -17.04 -7.56
C THR A 264 7.78 -17.70 -8.87
N LEU A 265 6.91 -17.04 -9.64
CA LEU A 265 6.60 -17.55 -10.99
C LEU A 265 7.93 -17.83 -11.67
N ALA A 266 8.38 -19.09 -11.64
CA ALA A 266 9.53 -19.48 -12.41
C ALA A 266 9.25 -19.06 -13.84
N ASP A 267 10.20 -18.43 -14.50
CA ASP A 267 10.09 -18.00 -15.90
C ASP A 267 9.54 -19.11 -16.81
N ASP A 268 9.71 -20.36 -16.41
CA ASP A 268 9.24 -21.53 -17.15
C ASP A 268 7.71 -21.74 -17.06
N ASP A 269 7.07 -21.42 -15.96
CA ASP A 269 5.59 -21.43 -15.86
C ASP A 269 4.95 -20.36 -16.72
N ILE A 270 5.71 -19.30 -17.02
CA ILE A 270 5.28 -18.18 -17.86
C ILE A 270 5.54 -18.46 -19.32
N LYS A 271 6.67 -19.10 -19.64
CA LYS A 271 7.09 -19.40 -21.02
C LYS A 271 6.29 -20.49 -21.70
N THR A 272 5.72 -21.42 -20.94
CA THR A 272 4.84 -22.47 -21.46
C THR A 272 3.39 -21.99 -21.63
N ALA A 273 3.22 -20.93 -22.35
CA ALA A 273 2.01 -20.16 -22.52
C ALA A 273 0.84 -20.84 -23.24
N GLY A 274 0.84 -22.13 -23.36
CA GLY A 274 -0.29 -22.94 -23.82
C GLY A 274 -0.77 -23.92 -22.79
N ALA A 275 -0.08 -24.00 -21.64
CA ALA A 275 -0.53 -24.82 -20.53
C ALA A 275 -1.62 -24.06 -19.77
N SER A 276 -2.82 -24.63 -19.74
CA SER A 276 -3.77 -24.36 -18.66
C SER A 276 -3.00 -24.56 -17.36
N PHE A 277 -2.95 -23.54 -16.50
CA PHE A 277 -2.43 -23.74 -15.14
C PHE A 277 -3.42 -24.67 -14.44
N ASP A 278 -3.12 -25.98 -14.45
CA ASP A 278 -3.88 -26.94 -13.69
C ASP A 278 -3.63 -26.71 -12.20
N GLY A 279 -4.47 -25.89 -11.61
CA GLY A 279 -4.49 -25.67 -10.17
C GLY A 279 -4.66 -24.21 -9.79
N LEU A 280 -5.49 -24.01 -8.80
CA LEU A 280 -5.70 -22.76 -8.12
C LEU A 280 -4.39 -22.36 -7.40
N LYS A 281 -4.02 -21.10 -7.46
CA LYS A 281 -2.81 -20.55 -6.83
C LYS A 281 -3.18 -19.53 -5.77
N TYR A 282 -2.27 -19.26 -4.88
CA TYR A 282 -2.40 -18.15 -3.95
C TYR A 282 -1.09 -17.37 -3.83
N ILE A 283 -1.22 -16.10 -3.47
CA ILE A 283 -0.11 -15.25 -3.05
C ILE A 283 -0.23 -14.93 -1.56
N LYS A 284 0.92 -14.79 -0.89
CA LYS A 284 0.96 -14.28 0.47
C LYS A 284 0.55 -12.81 0.47
N PHE A 285 -0.34 -12.44 1.36
CA PHE A 285 -0.74 -11.06 1.54
C PHE A 285 -0.14 -10.49 2.84
N LEU A 286 -0.50 -11.03 3.99
CA LEU A 286 0.09 -10.66 5.29
C LEU A 286 1.22 -11.57 5.72
N ASP A 287 1.23 -12.81 5.26
CA ASP A 287 2.25 -13.82 5.61
C ASP A 287 3.69 -13.42 5.21
N THR A 288 3.86 -12.39 4.39
CA THR A 288 5.16 -11.91 3.91
C THR A 288 5.95 -11.13 4.95
N TYR A 289 5.29 -10.64 5.99
CA TYR A 289 5.93 -9.76 6.99
C TYR A 289 6.59 -10.50 8.15
N ILE A 290 6.35 -11.79 8.29
CA ILE A 290 6.88 -12.59 9.40
C ILE A 290 7.50 -13.89 8.90
N SER A 291 8.70 -14.17 9.37
CA SER A 291 9.31 -15.49 9.28
C SER A 291 9.25 -16.18 10.64
N VAL A 292 8.91 -17.46 10.64
CA VAL A 292 8.94 -18.30 11.84
C VAL A 292 10.16 -19.21 11.76
N SER A 293 11.07 -19.11 12.72
CA SER A 293 12.31 -19.87 12.75
C SER A 293 12.43 -20.71 14.03
N ASP A 294 13.07 -21.85 13.93
CA ASP A 294 13.53 -22.66 15.07
C ASP A 294 14.92 -22.23 15.58
N THR A 295 15.52 -21.25 14.90
CA THR A 295 16.89 -20.80 15.13
C THR A 295 16.90 -19.31 15.36
N ASP A 296 17.61 -18.89 16.40
CA ASP A 296 17.84 -17.48 16.71
C ASP A 296 18.72 -16.87 15.61
N PRO A 297 18.23 -15.83 14.90
CA PRO A 297 18.97 -15.20 13.82
C PRO A 297 20.23 -14.46 14.29
N THR A 298 20.29 -14.07 15.59
CA THR A 298 21.42 -13.32 16.15
C THR A 298 22.57 -14.25 16.54
N THR A 299 22.25 -15.38 17.16
CA THR A 299 23.25 -16.32 17.70
C THR A 299 23.49 -17.54 16.83
N ASN A 300 22.61 -17.74 15.82
CA ASN A 300 22.57 -18.92 14.97
C ASN A 300 22.43 -20.24 15.77
N THR A 301 21.78 -20.19 16.93
CA THR A 301 21.52 -21.35 17.79
C THR A 301 20.03 -21.70 17.77
N LYS A 302 19.72 -23.00 17.90
CA LYS A 302 18.34 -23.47 18.00
C LYS A 302 17.73 -23.11 19.36
N TYR A 303 16.46 -22.71 19.36
CA TYR A 303 15.71 -22.42 20.60
C TYR A 303 15.49 -23.67 21.48
N GLY A 304 15.66 -24.87 20.94
CA GLY A 304 15.46 -26.13 21.66
C GLY A 304 14.05 -26.66 21.56
N THR A 305 13.64 -27.43 22.58
CA THR A 305 12.31 -28.05 22.67
C THR A 305 11.60 -27.59 23.95
N ASP A 306 10.28 -27.55 23.89
CA ASP A 306 9.44 -27.32 25.05
C ASP A 306 9.36 -28.58 25.98
N ALA A 307 8.61 -28.46 27.06
CA ALA A 307 8.44 -29.55 28.03
C ALA A 307 7.77 -30.81 27.42
N ASP A 308 7.04 -30.64 26.34
CA ASP A 308 6.34 -31.72 25.62
C ASP A 308 7.16 -32.29 24.46
N GLY A 309 8.41 -31.81 24.30
CA GLY A 309 9.33 -32.27 23.26
C GLY A 309 9.10 -31.64 21.86
N ASN A 310 8.25 -30.62 21.73
CA ASN A 310 8.04 -29.93 20.47
C ASN A 310 9.16 -28.91 20.23
N THR A 311 9.57 -28.74 18.99
CA THR A 311 10.55 -27.71 18.62
C THR A 311 9.99 -26.32 18.88
N ILE A 312 10.67 -25.53 19.71
CA ILE A 312 10.32 -24.14 19.96
C ILE A 312 10.61 -23.35 18.68
N LYS A 313 9.61 -22.57 18.23
CA LYS A 313 9.73 -21.65 17.11
C LYS A 313 9.33 -20.27 17.56
N LYS A 314 10.13 -19.28 17.16
CA LYS A 314 9.81 -17.87 17.40
C LYS A 314 9.53 -17.18 16.07
N GLY A 315 8.57 -16.28 16.08
CA GLY A 315 8.30 -15.41 14.96
C GLY A 315 9.26 -14.22 14.99
N VAL A 316 9.88 -13.95 13.86
CA VAL A 316 10.70 -12.75 13.67
C VAL A 316 9.98 -11.89 12.63
N MET A 317 9.51 -10.73 13.06
CA MET A 317 9.03 -9.73 12.11
C MET A 317 10.22 -9.29 11.27
N ASN A 318 10.04 -9.25 9.96
CA ASN A 318 11.06 -8.72 9.08
C ASN A 318 11.07 -7.18 9.17
N GLU A 319 11.52 -6.68 10.30
CA GLU A 319 11.54 -5.26 10.65
C GLU A 319 12.40 -4.46 9.68
N ALA A 320 13.55 -4.98 9.30
CA ALA A 320 14.43 -4.32 8.34
C ALA A 320 13.69 -4.02 7.03
N PHE A 321 12.81 -4.92 6.63
CA PHE A 321 11.99 -4.75 5.44
C PHE A 321 10.93 -3.65 5.63
N LEU A 322 10.19 -3.69 6.74
CA LEU A 322 9.20 -2.65 7.06
C LEU A 322 9.85 -1.26 7.21
N TYR A 323 10.98 -1.20 7.91
CA TYR A 323 11.64 0.09 8.15
C TYR A 323 12.30 0.65 6.90
N SER A 324 12.88 -0.18 6.05
CA SER A 324 13.43 0.27 4.78
C SER A 324 12.35 0.88 3.87
N TRP A 325 11.15 0.36 3.93
CA TRP A 325 10.00 0.85 3.19
C TRP A 325 9.61 2.27 3.58
N PHE A 326 9.63 2.56 4.88
CA PHE A 326 9.31 3.90 5.38
C PHE A 326 10.53 4.82 5.43
N GLY A 327 11.66 4.36 4.90
CA GLY A 327 12.89 5.11 4.95
C GLY A 327 13.43 5.30 6.37
N LEU A 328 13.06 4.45 7.30
CA LEU A 328 13.58 4.41 8.66
C LEU A 328 14.86 3.56 8.65
N THR A 329 15.90 4.03 9.33
CA THR A 329 17.19 3.34 9.38
C THR A 329 17.34 2.52 10.64
N ASP A 330 18.28 1.57 10.59
CA ASP A 330 18.67 0.71 11.69
C ASP A 330 18.80 1.44 13.03
N GLY A 331 18.34 0.79 14.10
CA GLY A 331 18.41 1.30 15.47
C GLY A 331 17.25 2.22 15.87
N VAL A 332 16.26 2.41 15.03
CA VAL A 332 15.06 3.18 15.36
C VAL A 332 14.04 2.35 16.12
N VAL A 333 14.02 1.05 15.90
CA VAL A 333 13.07 0.15 16.54
C VAL A 333 13.81 -1.04 17.12
N THR A 334 13.50 -1.36 18.34
CA THR A 334 13.88 -2.62 18.98
C THR A 334 12.76 -3.64 18.75
N THR A 335 13.12 -4.83 18.36
CA THR A 335 12.21 -5.98 18.25
C THR A 335 11.35 -6.08 19.51
N GLY A 336 10.04 -6.11 19.34
CA GLY A 336 9.13 -6.26 20.45
C GLY A 336 8.82 -4.99 21.24
N ALA A 337 9.12 -3.81 20.73
CA ALA A 337 8.74 -2.57 21.37
C ALA A 337 7.20 -2.45 21.40
N GLU A 338 6.63 -2.49 22.61
CA GLU A 338 5.19 -2.24 22.81
C GLU A 338 4.85 -0.77 22.59
N ASP A 339 5.83 0.12 22.83
CA ASP A 339 5.66 1.56 22.75
C ASP A 339 6.27 2.12 21.45
N MET A 340 5.43 2.60 20.56
CA MET A 340 5.83 3.24 19.30
C MET A 340 6.05 4.76 19.42
N GLU A 341 5.88 5.37 20.60
CA GLU A 341 6.08 6.80 20.81
C GLU A 341 7.51 7.29 20.50
N PRO A 342 8.58 6.53 20.84
CA PRO A 342 9.93 6.91 20.41
C PRO A 342 10.07 6.99 18.88
N LEU A 343 9.34 6.14 18.14
CA LEU A 343 9.34 6.15 16.70
C LEU A 343 8.59 7.38 16.15
N ARG A 344 7.44 7.75 16.73
CA ARG A 344 6.70 8.96 16.35
C ARG A 344 7.57 10.21 16.42
N LYS A 345 8.44 10.30 17.43
CA LYS A 345 9.39 11.41 17.61
C LYS A 345 10.56 11.37 16.62
N LYS A 346 10.87 10.22 16.06
CA LYS A 346 12.01 10.02 15.14
C LYS A 346 11.61 10.09 13.66
N VAL A 347 10.34 9.97 13.33
CA VAL A 347 9.87 10.11 11.96
C VAL A 347 9.95 11.58 11.56
N THR A 348 11.00 11.93 10.86
CA THR A 348 11.26 13.22 10.24
C THR A 348 11.91 12.98 8.87
N PRO A 349 11.91 13.91 7.96
CA PRO A 349 11.52 15.30 8.04
C PRO A 349 10.22 15.62 7.25
N TYR A 350 9.51 16.62 7.70
CA TYR A 350 8.41 17.24 6.94
C TYR A 350 8.90 17.87 5.63
N ILE A 351 10.13 18.34 5.60
CA ILE A 351 10.75 19.03 4.48
C ILE A 351 11.85 18.14 3.90
N LEU A 352 11.93 18.04 2.59
CA LEU A 352 13.03 17.34 1.92
C LEU A 352 14.30 18.19 1.98
N PRO A 353 15.47 17.58 2.20
CA PRO A 353 16.73 18.32 2.14
C PRO A 353 16.96 18.86 0.72
N ILE A 354 17.61 20.00 0.65
CA ILE A 354 18.04 20.59 -0.62
C ILE A 354 19.08 19.64 -1.25
N PRO A 355 18.97 19.28 -2.53
CA PRO A 355 19.95 18.43 -3.19
C PRO A 355 21.36 18.99 -3.06
N LYS A 356 22.34 18.12 -2.85
CA LYS A 356 23.74 18.50 -2.59
C LYS A 356 24.32 19.40 -3.69
N ASP A 357 23.98 19.10 -4.94
CA ASP A 357 24.46 19.88 -6.08
C ASP A 357 23.88 21.30 -6.11
N ASN A 358 22.62 21.46 -5.67
CA ASN A 358 22.01 22.78 -5.55
C ASN A 358 22.65 23.61 -4.43
N ILE A 359 23.04 22.96 -3.33
CA ILE A 359 23.80 23.63 -2.26
C ILE A 359 25.16 24.07 -2.78
N ALA A 360 25.90 23.17 -3.44
CA ALA A 360 27.20 23.46 -3.99
C ALA A 360 27.18 24.61 -5.01
N SER A 361 26.17 24.66 -5.86
CA SER A 361 26.00 25.72 -6.86
C SER A 361 25.49 27.05 -6.31
N SER A 362 25.02 27.08 -5.07
CA SER A 362 24.45 28.27 -4.44
C SER A 362 25.49 29.24 -3.86
N ASN A 363 26.79 28.91 -3.92
CA ASN A 363 27.89 29.73 -3.34
C ASN A 363 27.66 30.04 -1.83
N GLY A 364 27.13 29.07 -1.07
CA GLY A 364 26.92 29.22 0.36
C GLY A 364 25.61 29.92 0.76
N VAL A 365 24.73 30.25 -0.18
CA VAL A 365 23.43 30.83 0.10
C VAL A 365 22.44 29.79 0.65
N LEU A 366 22.51 28.54 0.17
CA LEU A 366 21.66 27.44 0.61
C LEU A 366 22.44 26.50 1.52
N SER A 367 21.78 26.03 2.58
CA SER A 367 22.33 25.03 3.48
C SER A 367 21.24 24.07 3.95
N ASN A 368 21.64 22.87 4.37
CA ASN A 368 20.80 21.93 5.10
C ASN A 368 21.05 21.97 6.61
N GLU A 369 21.55 23.09 7.13
CA GLU A 369 21.79 23.25 8.55
C GLU A 369 20.49 23.05 9.35
N GLY A 370 20.54 22.22 10.38
CA GLY A 370 19.35 21.80 11.13
C GLY A 370 18.62 20.58 10.56
N TYR A 371 19.00 20.10 9.38
CA TYR A 371 18.52 18.82 8.85
C TYR A 371 19.29 17.66 9.50
N ALA A 372 18.55 16.65 9.96
CA ALA A 372 19.16 15.37 10.30
C ALA A 372 19.68 14.71 9.02
N ILE A 373 20.90 15.03 8.62
CA ILE A 373 21.55 14.36 7.50
C ILE A 373 21.82 12.94 7.96
N ARG A 374 21.26 11.95 7.27
CA ARG A 374 21.67 10.56 7.44
C ARG A 374 23.14 10.48 7.05
N ASN A 375 24.01 10.26 8.00
CA ASN A 375 25.33 9.77 7.70
C ASN A 375 25.20 8.38 7.11
N LYS A 376 25.59 8.23 5.85
CA LYS A 376 25.72 6.94 5.19
C LYS A 376 26.82 6.13 5.83
#